data_8574dbc464fde17ee7271e14bfc1d7b7
#
_entry.id   8574dbc464fde17ee7271e14bfc1d7b7
#
_cell.length_a   1.000
_cell.length_b   1.000
_cell.length_c   1.000
_cell.angle_alpha   90.00
_cell.angle_beta   90.00
_cell.angle_gamma   90.00
#
_symmetry.space_group_name_H-M   'P 1'
#
loop_
_entity.id
_entity.type
_entity.pdbx_description
1 polymer ?
#
loop_
_entity_poly.entity_id
_entity_poly.type
_entity_poly.pdbx_seq_one_letter_code
_entity_poly.pdbx_strand_id
1 'polypeptide(L)'
;SDLLPHRQFGLPLRLEVTQSCPEHLARFLLSQFELTDQELYRCDGPVNLMRLSSLIDHADDDALRYRPFVPGLPKALAEGDDILAAIRQRDLLLHHPYQSFDPVVEFLRRAASDPDVVAIKQTVYRTGVNSTLMEALVDAARRGKEVTVVIELMARFDEEANINWADRLERAG
;
A
#
# COMPACT_ATOMS: atom_id res chain seq x y z
N SER A 1 1.00 17.87 3.83
CA SER A 1 -0.09 17.26 4.60
C SER A 1 -1.48 17.87 4.35
N ASP A 2 -1.57 19.00 3.61
CA ASP A 2 -2.87 19.67 3.35
C ASP A 2 -3.72 19.00 2.26
N LEU A 3 -3.17 18.02 1.54
CA LEU A 3 -3.86 17.34 0.44
C LEU A 3 -4.83 16.23 0.88
N LEU A 4 -4.61 15.60 2.04
CA LEU A 4 -5.47 14.52 2.54
C LEU A 4 -6.87 14.98 2.92
N PRO A 5 -7.05 16.07 3.70
CA PRO A 5 -8.37 16.60 4.00
C PRO A 5 -9.15 16.94 2.73
N HIS A 6 -8.48 17.54 1.73
CA HIS A 6 -9.11 17.87 0.45
C HIS A 6 -9.58 16.65 -0.34
N ARG A 7 -8.97 15.48 -0.15
CA ARG A 7 -9.39 14.27 -0.83
C ARG A 7 -10.55 13.55 -0.13
N GLN A 8 -10.57 13.54 1.19
CA GLN A 8 -11.72 13.04 1.97
C GLN A 8 -12.95 13.96 1.89
N PHE A 9 -12.71 15.27 1.72
CA PHE A 9 -13.74 16.30 1.63
C PHE A 9 -13.79 16.96 0.25
N GLY A 10 -13.28 16.29 -0.78
CA GLY A 10 -13.42 16.75 -2.17
C GLY A 10 -14.87 16.92 -2.55
N LEU A 11 -15.14 17.84 -3.47
CA LEU A 11 -16.49 18.07 -3.99
C LEU A 11 -17.04 16.76 -4.58
N PRO A 12 -18.22 16.29 -4.14
CA PRO A 12 -18.85 15.12 -4.72
C PRO A 12 -19.22 15.42 -6.18
N LEU A 13 -19.07 14.41 -7.04
CA LEU A 13 -19.34 14.54 -8.48
C LEU A 13 -20.68 13.95 -8.87
N ARG A 14 -21.19 13.00 -8.09
CA ARG A 14 -22.47 12.34 -8.33
C ARG A 14 -22.96 11.65 -7.07
N LEU A 15 -24.27 11.44 -7.01
CA LEU A 15 -24.96 10.66 -5.98
C LEU A 15 -25.57 9.41 -6.61
N GLU A 16 -25.15 8.23 -6.15
CA GLU A 16 -25.74 6.95 -6.52
C GLU A 16 -26.64 6.44 -5.38
N VAL A 17 -27.89 6.15 -5.70
CA VAL A 17 -28.86 5.57 -4.76
C VAL A 17 -29.53 4.35 -5.38
N THR A 18 -30.04 3.45 -4.54
CA THR A 18 -30.85 2.33 -5.05
C THR A 18 -32.16 2.84 -5.63
N GLN A 19 -32.75 2.06 -6.55
CA GLN A 19 -34.06 2.38 -7.14
C GLN A 19 -35.15 2.59 -6.06
N SER A 20 -35.07 1.85 -4.95
CA SER A 20 -35.98 1.92 -3.83
C SER A 20 -35.73 3.05 -2.83
N CYS A 21 -34.69 3.86 -3.05
CA CYS A 21 -34.36 4.97 -2.15
C CYS A 21 -35.51 6.00 -2.15
N PRO A 22 -36.08 6.33 -0.98
CA PRO A 22 -37.12 7.33 -0.88
C PRO A 22 -36.71 8.69 -1.43
N GLU A 23 -37.61 9.34 -2.16
CA GLU A 23 -37.32 10.62 -2.82
C GLU A 23 -36.83 11.70 -1.84
N HIS A 24 -37.43 11.78 -0.65
CA HIS A 24 -37.04 12.77 0.35
C HIS A 24 -35.59 12.58 0.84
N LEU A 25 -35.10 11.32 0.92
CA LEU A 25 -33.71 11.05 1.28
C LEU A 25 -32.76 11.39 0.15
N ALA A 26 -33.11 11.05 -1.08
CA ALA A 26 -32.29 11.42 -2.25
C ALA A 26 -32.14 12.95 -2.34
N ARG A 27 -33.23 13.70 -2.20
CA ARG A 27 -33.20 15.18 -2.22
C ARG A 27 -32.46 15.77 -1.03
N PHE A 28 -32.58 15.19 0.15
CA PHE A 28 -31.81 15.60 1.32
C PHE A 28 -30.30 15.46 1.05
N LEU A 29 -29.86 14.31 0.51
CA LEU A 29 -28.45 14.06 0.19
C LEU A 29 -27.95 14.99 -0.92
N LEU A 30 -28.73 15.20 -1.99
CA LEU A 30 -28.36 16.17 -3.04
C LEU A 30 -28.13 17.55 -2.45
N SER A 31 -29.03 18.01 -1.58
CA SER A 31 -28.90 19.31 -0.90
C SER A 31 -27.68 19.38 0.00
N GLN A 32 -27.37 18.30 0.76
CA GLN A 32 -26.22 18.28 1.66
C GLN A 32 -24.88 18.29 0.93
N PHE A 33 -24.84 17.70 -0.26
CA PHE A 33 -23.65 17.61 -1.09
C PHE A 33 -23.57 18.65 -2.21
N GLU A 34 -24.51 19.60 -2.23
CA GLU A 34 -24.60 20.67 -3.24
C GLU A 34 -24.67 20.12 -4.68
N LEU A 35 -25.34 18.98 -4.85
CA LEU A 35 -25.59 18.34 -6.13
C LEU A 35 -27.00 18.67 -6.65
N THR A 36 -27.18 18.54 -7.96
CA THR A 36 -28.45 18.74 -8.65
C THR A 36 -29.06 17.39 -9.06
N ASP A 37 -30.29 17.42 -9.62
CA ASP A 37 -30.94 16.21 -10.14
C ASP A 37 -30.14 15.57 -11.31
N GLN A 38 -29.27 16.34 -11.98
CA GLN A 38 -28.44 15.82 -13.08
C GLN A 38 -27.32 14.89 -12.61
N GLU A 39 -26.88 15.04 -11.36
CA GLU A 39 -25.89 14.19 -10.73
C GLU A 39 -26.51 13.00 -9.95
N LEU A 40 -27.86 12.86 -9.94
CA LEU A 40 -28.53 11.74 -9.29
C LEU A 40 -28.65 10.54 -10.21
N TYR A 41 -28.08 9.42 -9.78
CA TYR A 41 -28.16 8.12 -10.47
C TYR A 41 -28.92 7.11 -9.62
N ARG A 42 -30.04 6.60 -10.16
CA ARG A 42 -30.81 5.52 -9.53
C ARG A 42 -30.40 4.18 -10.13
N CYS A 43 -29.84 3.32 -9.30
CA CYS A 43 -29.31 2.03 -9.71
C CYS A 43 -30.32 0.92 -9.38
N ASP A 44 -30.60 0.05 -10.34
CA ASP A 44 -31.34 -1.19 -10.11
C ASP A 44 -30.35 -2.25 -9.58
N GLY A 45 -30.16 -2.27 -8.28
CA GLY A 45 -29.21 -3.13 -7.60
C GLY A 45 -28.43 -2.43 -6.48
N PRO A 46 -27.40 -3.06 -5.97
CA PRO A 46 -26.57 -2.49 -4.91
C PRO A 46 -25.74 -1.31 -5.41
N VAL A 47 -25.70 -0.24 -4.62
CA VAL A 47 -24.75 0.86 -4.79
C VAL A 47 -23.44 0.51 -4.09
N ASN A 48 -22.35 1.18 -4.49
CA ASN A 48 -21.00 0.95 -3.95
C ASN A 48 -20.55 -0.52 -4.10
N LEU A 49 -20.40 -0.97 -5.32
CA LEU A 49 -19.98 -2.34 -5.67
C LEU A 49 -18.63 -2.74 -5.05
N MET A 50 -17.81 -1.77 -4.62
CA MET A 50 -16.55 -2.04 -3.92
C MET A 50 -16.76 -2.86 -2.64
N ARG A 51 -17.91 -2.73 -2.00
CA ARG A 51 -18.25 -3.56 -0.82
C ARG A 51 -18.35 -5.05 -1.12
N LEU A 52 -18.56 -5.43 -2.38
CA LEU A 52 -18.60 -6.84 -2.78
C LEU A 52 -17.23 -7.52 -2.62
N SER A 53 -16.13 -6.77 -2.51
CA SER A 53 -14.82 -7.33 -2.20
C SER A 53 -14.79 -8.11 -0.89
N SER A 54 -15.63 -7.73 0.09
CA SER A 54 -15.75 -8.45 1.36
C SER A 54 -16.35 -9.85 1.23
N LEU A 55 -16.99 -10.19 0.09
CA LEU A 55 -17.46 -11.54 -0.16
C LEU A 55 -16.33 -12.56 -0.20
N ILE A 56 -15.12 -12.13 -0.60
CA ILE A 56 -13.92 -12.99 -0.65
C ILE A 56 -13.60 -13.52 0.75
N ASP A 57 -13.77 -12.68 1.78
CA ASP A 57 -13.49 -13.04 3.16
C ASP A 57 -14.54 -14.00 3.76
N HIS A 58 -15.74 -14.01 3.17
CA HIS A 58 -16.86 -14.86 3.59
C HIS A 58 -17.02 -16.12 2.74
N ALA A 59 -16.31 -16.19 1.61
CA ALA A 59 -16.30 -17.38 0.76
C ALA A 59 -15.31 -18.40 1.34
N ASP A 60 -15.80 -19.32 2.18
CA ASP A 60 -15.03 -20.42 2.77
C ASP A 60 -15.07 -21.68 1.87
N ASP A 61 -14.67 -21.50 0.62
CA ASP A 61 -14.57 -22.59 -0.38
C ASP A 61 -13.28 -22.45 -1.17
N ASP A 62 -12.37 -23.39 -0.94
CA ASP A 62 -11.07 -23.43 -1.65
C ASP A 62 -11.22 -23.64 -3.17
N ALA A 63 -12.34 -24.19 -3.63
CA ALA A 63 -12.61 -24.37 -5.07
C ALA A 63 -12.84 -23.03 -5.79
N LEU A 64 -13.22 -21.98 -5.05
CA LEU A 64 -13.41 -20.62 -5.57
C LEU A 64 -12.13 -19.78 -5.54
N ARG A 65 -11.02 -20.33 -5.09
CA ARG A 65 -9.73 -19.65 -4.96
C ARG A 65 -8.68 -20.29 -5.84
N TYR A 66 -7.85 -19.48 -6.45
CA TYR A 66 -6.62 -19.99 -7.06
C TYR A 66 -5.68 -20.50 -5.96
N ARG A 67 -4.98 -21.59 -6.25
CA ARG A 67 -3.93 -22.08 -5.34
C ARG A 67 -2.89 -20.98 -5.15
N PRO A 68 -2.47 -20.69 -3.89
CA PRO A 68 -1.44 -19.70 -3.62
C PRO A 68 -0.16 -20.08 -4.38
N PHE A 69 0.38 -19.14 -5.13
CA PHE A 69 1.71 -19.30 -5.73
C PHE A 69 2.76 -19.04 -4.65
N VAL A 70 3.70 -19.97 -4.48
CA VAL A 70 4.83 -19.85 -3.56
C VAL A 70 6.06 -19.47 -4.37
N PRO A 71 6.56 -18.21 -4.27
CA PRO A 71 7.76 -17.80 -4.98
C PRO A 71 8.99 -18.55 -4.48
N GLY A 72 9.85 -18.98 -5.41
CA GLY A 72 11.12 -19.58 -5.06
C GLY A 72 12.20 -18.57 -4.71
N LEU A 73 13.27 -19.01 -4.07
CA LEU A 73 14.48 -18.22 -3.92
C LEU A 73 15.32 -18.22 -5.21
N PRO A 74 16.06 -17.14 -5.51
CA PRO A 74 17.03 -17.16 -6.60
C PRO A 74 18.11 -18.21 -6.34
N LYS A 75 18.53 -18.93 -7.38
CA LYS A 75 19.63 -19.93 -7.27
C LYS A 75 20.93 -19.37 -6.70
N ALA A 76 21.10 -18.05 -6.77
CA ALA A 76 22.27 -17.33 -6.29
C ALA A 76 22.24 -17.06 -4.78
N LEU A 77 21.09 -17.26 -4.13
CA LEU A 77 20.88 -17.06 -2.72
C LEU A 77 20.29 -18.36 -2.15
N ALA A 78 21.13 -19.19 -1.57
CA ALA A 78 20.65 -20.31 -0.78
C ALA A 78 20.08 -19.79 0.56
N GLU A 79 19.25 -20.61 1.20
CA GLU A 79 18.66 -20.25 2.48
C GLU A 79 19.77 -20.02 3.52
N GLY A 80 19.81 -18.80 4.10
CA GLY A 80 20.81 -18.40 5.10
C GLY A 80 22.08 -17.75 4.57
N ASP A 81 22.23 -17.59 3.23
CA ASP A 81 23.36 -16.87 2.66
C ASP A 81 23.36 -15.38 3.08
N ASP A 82 24.54 -14.84 3.30
CA ASP A 82 24.72 -13.40 3.51
C ASP A 82 24.56 -12.63 2.20
N ILE A 83 23.42 -11.93 2.07
CA ILE A 83 23.12 -11.17 0.86
C ILE A 83 24.14 -10.06 0.57
N LEU A 84 24.71 -9.42 1.61
CA LEU A 84 25.74 -8.39 1.42
C LEU A 84 27.03 -9.02 0.88
N ALA A 85 27.42 -10.18 1.35
CA ALA A 85 28.55 -10.93 0.80
C ALA A 85 28.28 -11.38 -0.64
N ALA A 86 27.07 -11.82 -0.95
CA ALA A 86 26.69 -12.25 -2.30
C ALA A 86 26.76 -11.10 -3.32
N ILE A 87 26.23 -9.92 -3.01
CA ILE A 87 26.26 -8.76 -3.92
C ILE A 87 27.67 -8.17 -4.09
N ARG A 88 28.58 -8.37 -3.13
CA ARG A 88 30.02 -8.00 -3.33
C ARG A 88 30.73 -8.85 -4.38
N GLN A 89 30.21 -10.07 -4.62
CA GLN A 89 30.82 -10.98 -5.59
C GLN A 89 30.24 -10.83 -6.99
N ARG A 90 28.93 -10.48 -7.09
CA ARG A 90 28.21 -10.36 -8.36
C ARG A 90 26.90 -9.61 -8.23
N ASP A 91 26.39 -9.09 -9.32
CA ASP A 91 25.05 -8.54 -9.41
C ASP A 91 23.99 -9.64 -9.21
N LEU A 92 22.91 -9.31 -8.51
CA LEU A 92 21.76 -10.19 -8.28
C LEU A 92 20.55 -9.58 -8.97
N LEU A 93 19.96 -10.34 -9.90
CA LEU A 93 18.71 -9.99 -10.56
C LEU A 93 17.58 -10.85 -9.97
N LEU A 94 16.49 -10.20 -9.55
CA LEU A 94 15.29 -10.85 -9.03
C LEU A 94 14.12 -10.63 -9.99
N HIS A 95 13.37 -11.70 -10.25
CA HIS A 95 12.20 -11.68 -11.13
C HIS A 95 10.91 -11.86 -10.30
N HIS A 96 10.34 -10.75 -9.83
CA HIS A 96 9.07 -10.75 -9.12
C HIS A 96 7.89 -10.86 -10.08
N PRO A 97 6.79 -11.53 -9.69
CA PRO A 97 6.51 -12.22 -8.41
C PRO A 97 6.98 -13.68 -8.37
N TYR A 98 7.68 -14.17 -9.37
CA TYR A 98 8.09 -15.59 -9.48
C TYR A 98 9.22 -15.96 -8.52
N GLN A 99 10.05 -15.01 -8.17
CA GLN A 99 11.03 -15.11 -7.09
C GLN A 99 10.56 -14.28 -5.90
N SER A 100 10.89 -14.76 -4.68
CA SER A 100 10.50 -14.09 -3.44
C SER A 100 11.08 -12.68 -3.34
N PHE A 101 10.33 -11.78 -2.72
CA PHE A 101 10.79 -10.46 -2.34
C PHE A 101 11.59 -10.45 -1.03
N ASP A 102 11.62 -11.56 -0.30
CA ASP A 102 12.34 -11.70 0.97
C ASP A 102 13.81 -11.29 0.90
N PRO A 103 14.57 -11.61 -0.18
CA PRO A 103 15.95 -11.14 -0.32
C PRO A 103 16.08 -9.61 -0.29
N VAL A 104 15.11 -8.87 -0.84
CA VAL A 104 15.13 -7.40 -0.82
C VAL A 104 14.88 -6.88 0.61
N VAL A 105 13.94 -7.49 1.32
CA VAL A 105 13.67 -7.15 2.72
C VAL A 105 14.87 -7.49 3.61
N GLU A 106 15.49 -8.65 3.40
CA GLU A 106 16.68 -9.07 4.15
C GLU A 106 17.88 -8.15 3.86
N PHE A 107 18.06 -7.73 2.61
CA PHE A 107 19.09 -6.75 2.25
C PHE A 107 18.94 -5.45 3.07
N LEU A 108 17.73 -4.92 3.18
CA LEU A 108 17.48 -3.72 3.97
C LEU A 108 17.64 -3.94 5.48
N ARG A 109 17.20 -5.09 6.00
CA ARG A 109 17.39 -5.44 7.42
C ARG A 109 18.89 -5.56 7.76
N ARG A 110 19.66 -6.21 6.90
CA ARG A 110 21.12 -6.30 7.05
C ARG A 110 21.75 -4.92 6.97
N ALA A 111 21.39 -4.11 5.97
CA ALA A 111 21.89 -2.74 5.85
C ALA A 111 21.53 -1.89 7.08
N ALA A 112 20.34 -2.05 7.66
CA ALA A 112 19.96 -1.35 8.89
C ALA A 112 20.83 -1.70 10.09
N SER A 113 21.36 -2.93 10.18
CA SER A 113 22.14 -3.44 11.31
C SER A 113 23.66 -3.43 11.08
N ASP A 114 24.14 -3.40 9.84
CA ASP A 114 25.55 -3.44 9.48
C ASP A 114 26.23 -2.11 9.86
N PRO A 115 27.27 -2.12 10.70
CA PRO A 115 27.98 -0.90 11.11
C PRO A 115 28.69 -0.17 9.96
N ASP A 116 29.04 -0.89 8.87
CA ASP A 116 29.71 -0.32 7.71
C ASP A 116 28.74 0.43 6.78
N VAL A 117 27.42 0.25 6.94
CA VAL A 117 26.39 1.00 6.21
C VAL A 117 26.09 2.29 6.95
N VAL A 118 26.44 3.42 6.35
CA VAL A 118 26.26 4.76 6.95
C VAL A 118 24.97 5.44 6.52
N ALA A 119 24.47 5.13 5.33
CA ALA A 119 23.26 5.77 4.77
C ALA A 119 22.43 4.82 3.92
N ILE A 120 21.12 5.03 3.90
CA ILE A 120 20.17 4.35 3.04
C ILE A 120 19.34 5.39 2.29
N LYS A 121 19.26 5.29 0.96
CA LYS A 121 18.41 6.13 0.11
C LYS A 121 17.42 5.26 -0.65
N GLN A 122 16.14 5.47 -0.43
CA GLN A 122 15.07 4.61 -0.93
C GLN A 122 13.95 5.44 -1.57
N THR A 123 13.49 5.01 -2.73
CA THR A 123 12.24 5.52 -3.32
C THR A 123 11.11 4.53 -3.05
N VAL A 124 9.92 5.05 -2.74
CA VAL A 124 8.76 4.24 -2.37
C VAL A 124 7.53 4.76 -3.13
N TYR A 125 6.85 3.86 -3.83
CA TYR A 125 5.60 4.18 -4.52
C TYR A 125 4.39 3.60 -3.78
N ARG A 126 4.39 2.28 -3.53
CA ARG A 126 3.33 1.57 -2.81
C ARG A 126 3.91 0.55 -1.85
N THR A 127 3.49 0.60 -0.59
CA THR A 127 3.98 -0.31 0.44
C THR A 127 2.87 -1.01 1.21
N GLY A 128 1.63 -0.50 1.11
CA GLY A 128 0.55 -0.94 1.97
C GLY A 128 0.74 -0.55 3.44
N VAL A 129 -0.23 -0.88 4.26
CA VAL A 129 -0.25 -0.51 5.70
C VAL A 129 0.82 -1.28 6.49
N ASN A 130 1.02 -2.56 6.18
CA ASN A 130 1.96 -3.44 6.89
C ASN A 130 3.18 -3.74 6.01
N SER A 131 4.15 -2.84 5.99
CA SER A 131 5.35 -2.97 5.17
C SER A 131 6.59 -3.30 6.00
N THR A 132 7.09 -4.53 5.88
CA THR A 132 8.35 -4.96 6.51
C THR A 132 9.57 -4.17 5.99
N LEU A 133 9.48 -3.66 4.74
CA LEU A 133 10.50 -2.78 4.16
C LEU A 133 10.53 -1.43 4.89
N MET A 134 9.37 -0.82 5.10
CA MET A 134 9.27 0.46 5.80
C MET A 134 9.69 0.34 7.27
N GLU A 135 9.36 -0.77 7.94
CA GLU A 135 9.84 -1.06 9.30
C GLU A 135 11.38 -1.13 9.35
N ALA A 136 12.02 -1.75 8.36
CA ALA A 136 13.48 -1.80 8.29
C ALA A 136 14.12 -0.40 8.12
N LEU A 137 13.48 0.50 7.37
CA LEU A 137 13.95 1.89 7.22
C LEU A 137 13.80 2.68 8.53
N VAL A 138 12.68 2.53 9.23
CA VAL A 138 12.47 3.13 10.56
C VAL A 138 13.52 2.61 11.56
N ASP A 139 13.80 1.30 11.56
CA ASP A 139 14.83 0.72 12.43
C ASP A 139 16.23 1.26 12.11
N ALA A 140 16.57 1.41 10.82
CA ALA A 140 17.82 2.01 10.39
C ALA A 140 18.00 3.45 10.91
N ALA A 141 16.95 4.30 10.79
CA ALA A 141 16.98 5.66 11.32
C ALA A 141 17.17 5.68 12.83
N ARG A 142 16.44 4.84 13.57
CA ARG A 142 16.59 4.71 15.04
C ARG A 142 17.98 4.23 15.48
N ARG A 143 18.68 3.48 14.63
CA ARG A 143 20.08 3.07 14.85
C ARG A 143 21.09 4.16 14.48
N GLY A 144 20.63 5.36 14.11
CA GLY A 144 21.48 6.51 13.81
C GLY A 144 22.05 6.50 12.39
N LYS A 145 21.50 5.72 11.46
CA LYS A 145 21.88 5.79 10.04
C LYS A 145 21.19 6.97 9.37
N GLU A 146 21.85 7.57 8.40
CA GLU A 146 21.23 8.57 7.53
C GLU A 146 20.23 7.88 6.59
N VAL A 147 18.95 8.12 6.78
CA VAL A 147 17.88 7.50 5.97
C VAL A 147 17.14 8.59 5.19
N THR A 148 17.24 8.53 3.87
CA THR A 148 16.49 9.40 2.96
C THR A 148 15.45 8.58 2.21
N VAL A 149 14.17 8.89 2.39
CA VAL A 149 13.07 8.20 1.70
C VAL A 149 12.28 9.18 0.86
N VAL A 150 12.14 8.89 -0.43
CA VAL A 150 11.25 9.64 -1.33
C VAL A 150 9.97 8.84 -1.52
N ILE A 151 8.85 9.37 -1.02
CA ILE A 151 7.55 8.70 -1.02
C ILE A 151 6.60 9.41 -1.98
N GLU A 152 5.93 8.65 -2.85
CA GLU A 152 4.85 9.17 -3.70
C GLU A 152 3.56 9.27 -2.87
N LEU A 153 3.18 10.49 -2.49
CA LEU A 153 2.00 10.73 -1.65
C LEU A 153 0.68 10.50 -2.41
N MET A 154 0.69 10.66 -3.74
CA MET A 154 -0.49 10.49 -4.59
C MET A 154 -0.60 9.08 -5.19
N ALA A 155 0.10 8.11 -4.61
CA ALA A 155 0.01 6.71 -5.04
C ALA A 155 -1.41 6.20 -4.84
N ARG A 156 -2.14 6.03 -5.95
CA ARG A 156 -3.56 5.68 -5.95
C ARG A 156 -3.83 4.42 -5.14
N PHE A 157 -4.74 4.52 -4.17
CA PHE A 157 -5.16 3.53 -3.16
C PHE A 157 -4.22 3.34 -1.95
N ASP A 158 -3.02 3.92 -1.97
CA ASP A 158 -2.05 3.81 -0.86
C ASP A 158 -1.75 5.17 -0.21
N GLU A 159 -2.52 6.21 -0.52
CA GLU A 159 -2.25 7.59 -0.08
C GLU A 159 -2.18 7.71 1.44
N GLU A 160 -3.16 7.14 2.13
CA GLU A 160 -3.22 7.17 3.60
C GLU A 160 -2.06 6.37 4.21
N ALA A 161 -1.76 5.17 3.65
CA ALA A 161 -0.65 4.35 4.11
C ALA A 161 0.69 5.08 3.92
N ASN A 162 0.91 5.71 2.77
CA ASN A 162 2.15 6.40 2.46
C ASN A 162 2.36 7.64 3.34
N ILE A 163 1.30 8.38 3.67
CA ILE A 163 1.40 9.53 4.58
C ILE A 163 1.70 9.07 6.00
N ASN A 164 1.03 8.04 6.48
CA ASN A 164 1.31 7.47 7.80
C ASN A 164 2.76 6.98 7.92
N TRP A 165 3.33 6.40 6.85
CA TRP A 165 4.73 6.01 6.81
C TRP A 165 5.67 7.21 6.79
N ALA A 166 5.35 8.28 6.04
CA ALA A 166 6.13 9.51 6.06
C ALA A 166 6.23 10.10 7.47
N ASP A 167 5.08 10.24 8.17
CA ASP A 167 5.04 10.70 9.55
C ASP A 167 5.87 9.82 10.51
N ARG A 168 5.83 8.50 10.32
CA ARG A 168 6.60 7.56 11.16
C ARG A 168 8.10 7.68 10.93
N LEU A 169 8.54 7.87 9.68
CA LEU A 169 9.95 8.08 9.33
C LEU A 169 10.46 9.41 9.90
N GLU A 170 9.70 10.51 9.72
CA GLU A 170 10.06 11.81 10.28
C GLU A 170 10.24 11.77 11.81
N ARG A 171 9.38 11.02 12.51
CA ARG A 171 9.50 10.86 13.98
C ARG A 171 10.66 9.95 14.38
N ALA A 172 11.18 9.15 13.49
CA ALA A 172 12.28 8.24 13.79
C ALA A 172 13.66 8.90 13.62
N GLY A 173 13.74 10.10 12.98
CA GLY A 173 14.95 10.85 12.69
C GLY A 173 15.27 10.82 11.22
#